data_2a0e7bb0b813a9c6188c5dc1270d79ce
#
_entry.id   2a0e7bb0b813a9c6188c5dc1270d79ce
#
_cell.length_a   1.000
_cell.length_b   1.000
_cell.length_c   1.000
_cell.angle_alpha   90.00
_cell.angle_beta   90.00
_cell.angle_gamma   90.00
#
_symmetry.space_group_name_H-M   'P 1'
#
loop_
_entity.id
_entity.type
_entity.pdbx_description
1 polymer ?
#
loop_
_entity_poly.entity_id
_entity_poly.type
_entity_poly.pdbx_seq_one_letter_code
_entity_poly.pdbx_strand_id
1 'polypeptide(L)'
;MRVIYNNLIDANTITALTEDANYPASNLQEIHLTSVWRTTALTAQTLVVNAGTGNVMSANCIVIAAHNLSGSASISIQANTADTWATPAASAAVTQRDGTIVYYFTEDWSYQYYRYLLDDQTNTDDYIKIGRISLAEYMEFDPGSLSEFVIKNIRTDRVADTVMNQMYSDKGVGYREFEYRFPKTSFTNFDKVRTLWDTVGTWKPFFFMNFSTRFTEIEPAYVRLDGDLTERISDHLRWEYSLTMREVG
;
A
#
# COMPACT_ATOMS: atom_id res chain seq x y z
N MET A 1 -8.53 -9.51 7.34
CA MET A 1 -7.37 -8.62 7.18
C MET A 1 -6.65 -8.98 5.89
N ARG A 2 -6.28 -7.99 5.08
CA ARG A 2 -5.43 -8.19 3.90
C ARG A 2 -4.16 -7.35 4.04
N VAL A 3 -3.05 -7.90 3.57
CA VAL A 3 -1.76 -7.19 3.51
C VAL A 3 -1.15 -7.32 2.12
N ILE A 4 -0.51 -6.26 1.66
CA ILE A 4 0.24 -6.21 0.40
C ILE A 4 1.67 -5.83 0.77
N TYR A 5 2.56 -6.81 0.78
CA TYR A 5 3.93 -6.68 1.28
C TYR A 5 5.01 -6.97 0.24
N ASN A 6 4.64 -7.67 -0.84
CA ASN A 6 5.55 -7.99 -1.93
C ASN A 6 5.17 -7.18 -3.18
N ASN A 7 5.69 -5.95 -3.28
CA ASN A 7 5.43 -5.09 -4.41
C ASN A 7 6.29 -5.50 -5.61
N LEU A 8 5.66 -6.03 -6.64
CA LEU A 8 6.35 -6.48 -7.86
C LEU A 8 7.01 -5.34 -8.63
N ILE A 9 6.56 -4.10 -8.46
CA ILE A 9 7.13 -2.92 -9.12
C ILE A 9 8.56 -2.66 -8.67
N ASP A 10 8.88 -2.94 -7.40
CA ASP A 10 10.19 -2.62 -6.81
C ASP A 10 11.36 -3.34 -7.50
N ALA A 11 11.11 -4.50 -8.12
CA ALA A 11 12.11 -5.33 -8.77
C ALA A 11 12.07 -5.24 -10.31
N ASN A 12 11.14 -4.46 -10.89
CA ASN A 12 10.88 -4.45 -12.31
C ASN A 12 11.13 -3.06 -12.93
N THR A 13 11.29 -3.01 -14.24
CA THR A 13 11.50 -1.74 -14.93
C THR A 13 10.20 -0.96 -15.01
N ILE A 14 10.24 0.32 -14.63
CA ILE A 14 9.12 1.25 -14.75
C ILE A 14 9.47 2.35 -15.75
N THR A 15 8.53 2.69 -16.63
CA THR A 15 8.67 3.74 -17.63
C THR A 15 7.42 4.62 -17.61
N ALA A 16 7.61 5.92 -17.51
CA ALA A 16 6.54 6.91 -17.59
C ALA A 16 6.44 7.51 -18.99
N LEU A 17 5.24 7.90 -19.42
CA LEU A 17 5.04 8.68 -20.66
C LEU A 17 5.68 10.06 -20.54
N THR A 18 5.44 10.73 -19.39
CA THR A 18 6.10 11.99 -19.05
C THR A 18 6.55 11.96 -17.59
N GLU A 19 7.66 12.65 -17.31
CA GLU A 19 8.15 12.83 -15.96
C GLU A 19 8.92 14.15 -15.82
N ASP A 20 8.81 14.75 -14.66
CA ASP A 20 9.65 15.87 -14.27
C ASP A 20 11.04 15.33 -13.88
N ALA A 21 12.10 15.96 -14.36
CA ALA A 21 13.48 15.49 -14.15
C ALA A 21 13.87 15.39 -12.65
N ASN A 22 13.25 16.17 -11.77
CA ASN A 22 13.47 16.10 -10.32
C ASN A 22 12.57 15.07 -9.61
N TYR A 23 11.56 14.55 -10.31
CA TYR A 23 10.55 13.64 -9.78
C TYR A 23 10.32 12.46 -10.72
N PRO A 24 11.35 11.65 -11.02
CA PRO A 24 11.28 10.56 -12.00
C PRO A 24 10.39 9.41 -11.52
N ALA A 25 9.95 8.57 -12.47
CA ALA A 25 9.11 7.40 -12.19
C ALA A 25 9.79 6.37 -11.26
N SER A 26 11.13 6.33 -11.23
CA SER A 26 11.90 5.48 -10.31
C SER A 26 11.62 5.78 -8.82
N ASN A 27 11.17 7.00 -8.49
CA ASN A 27 10.76 7.35 -7.14
C ASN A 27 9.58 6.51 -6.63
N LEU A 28 8.74 5.97 -7.52
CA LEU A 28 7.63 5.08 -7.17
C LEU A 28 8.10 3.72 -6.62
N GLN A 29 9.37 3.37 -6.78
CA GLN A 29 10.00 2.15 -6.26
C GLN A 29 10.60 2.36 -4.87
N GLU A 30 10.72 3.63 -4.43
CA GLU A 30 11.21 3.97 -3.11
C GLU A 30 10.18 3.67 -2.01
N ILE A 31 10.66 3.30 -0.83
CA ILE A 31 9.78 2.96 0.31
C ILE A 31 9.16 4.20 0.99
N HIS A 32 9.61 5.41 0.65
CA HIS A 32 9.13 6.66 1.24
C HIS A 32 8.02 7.27 0.38
N LEU A 33 6.85 7.51 0.96
CA LEU A 33 5.72 8.15 0.27
C LEU A 33 6.00 9.60 -0.17
N THR A 34 7.04 10.20 0.39
CA THR A 34 7.49 11.56 0.03
C THR A 34 8.39 11.60 -1.20
N SER A 35 8.94 10.44 -1.62
CA SER A 35 9.64 10.29 -2.90
C SER A 35 8.59 10.12 -3.99
N VAL A 36 8.25 11.20 -4.67
CA VAL A 36 7.11 11.21 -5.61
C VAL A 36 7.55 11.20 -7.07
N TRP A 37 6.77 10.59 -7.92
CA TRP A 37 6.77 10.83 -9.36
C TRP A 37 5.83 11.99 -9.68
N ARG A 38 6.22 12.83 -10.65
CA ARG A 38 5.39 13.90 -11.18
C ARG A 38 5.39 13.89 -12.69
N THR A 39 4.20 14.10 -13.27
CA THR A 39 4.04 14.27 -14.72
C THR A 39 4.37 15.71 -15.12
N THR A 40 4.59 15.92 -16.41
CA THR A 40 4.65 17.26 -17.02
C THR A 40 3.37 17.59 -17.80
N ALA A 41 2.35 16.74 -17.76
CA ALA A 41 1.05 16.92 -18.38
C ALA A 41 -0.04 16.19 -17.59
N LEU A 42 -1.32 16.51 -17.86
CA LEU A 42 -2.48 15.97 -17.14
C LEU A 42 -3.24 14.90 -17.93
N THR A 43 -3.14 14.91 -19.27
CA THR A 43 -3.93 14.07 -20.15
C THR A 43 -3.23 12.75 -20.46
N ALA A 44 -3.97 11.65 -20.36
CA ALA A 44 -3.56 10.32 -20.84
C ALA A 44 -2.16 9.88 -20.41
N GLN A 45 -1.79 10.16 -19.16
CA GLN A 45 -0.49 9.76 -18.60
C GLN A 45 -0.42 8.25 -18.39
N THR A 46 0.72 7.66 -18.70
CA THR A 46 0.92 6.23 -18.53
C THR A 46 2.18 5.91 -17.74
N LEU A 47 2.08 4.87 -16.93
CA LEU A 47 3.20 4.18 -16.29
C LEU A 47 3.18 2.73 -16.76
N VAL A 48 4.24 2.27 -17.39
CA VAL A 48 4.40 0.89 -17.84
C VAL A 48 5.40 0.19 -16.95
N VAL A 49 5.01 -0.97 -16.42
CA VAL A 49 5.87 -1.87 -15.64
C VAL A 49 6.15 -3.10 -16.48
N ASN A 50 7.43 -3.46 -16.62
CA ASN A 50 7.89 -4.58 -17.45
C ASN A 50 8.70 -5.57 -16.61
N ALA A 51 8.24 -6.82 -16.56
CA ALA A 51 8.93 -7.93 -15.87
C ALA A 51 10.24 -8.38 -16.53
N GLY A 52 10.53 -7.86 -17.72
CA GLY A 52 11.66 -8.33 -18.56
C GLY A 52 11.30 -9.55 -19.40
N THR A 53 12.11 -9.78 -20.42
CA THR A 53 11.87 -10.82 -21.43
C THR A 53 11.74 -12.20 -20.82
N GLY A 54 10.64 -12.88 -21.13
CA GLY A 54 10.37 -14.25 -20.66
C GLY A 54 9.87 -14.37 -19.24
N ASN A 55 9.68 -13.23 -18.53
CA ASN A 55 9.13 -13.21 -17.17
C ASN A 55 7.69 -12.67 -17.19
N VAL A 56 6.93 -13.04 -16.16
CA VAL A 56 5.59 -12.52 -15.89
C VAL A 56 5.48 -12.08 -14.44
N MET A 57 4.62 -11.11 -14.19
CA MET A 57 4.20 -10.70 -12.86
C MET A 57 2.81 -11.23 -12.60
N SER A 58 2.64 -12.02 -11.54
CA SER A 58 1.32 -12.47 -11.08
C SER A 58 0.81 -11.51 -10.02
N ALA A 59 -0.38 -10.93 -10.27
CA ALA A 59 -0.98 -9.94 -9.40
C ALA A 59 -2.50 -10.09 -9.36
N ASN A 60 -3.09 -9.76 -8.21
CA ASN A 60 -4.54 -9.70 -8.03
C ASN A 60 -5.01 -8.36 -7.41
N CYS A 61 -4.09 -7.44 -7.19
CA CYS A 61 -4.43 -6.11 -6.72
C CYS A 61 -3.40 -5.05 -7.11
N ILE A 62 -3.86 -3.81 -7.09
CA ILE A 62 -3.02 -2.61 -7.18
C ILE A 62 -3.29 -1.66 -6.02
N VAL A 63 -2.30 -0.84 -5.72
CA VAL A 63 -2.42 0.30 -4.81
C VAL A 63 -1.84 1.55 -5.45
N ILE A 64 -2.49 2.71 -5.23
CA ILE A 64 -1.96 4.04 -5.56
C ILE A 64 -2.06 4.86 -4.28
N ALA A 65 -0.94 5.35 -3.77
CA ALA A 65 -0.87 6.07 -2.50
C ALA A 65 -0.13 7.41 -2.63
N ALA A 66 -0.46 8.32 -1.73
CA ALA A 66 0.13 9.67 -1.68
C ALA A 66 -0.01 10.44 -3.02
N HIS A 67 -1.20 10.41 -3.60
CA HIS A 67 -1.51 11.05 -4.88
C HIS A 67 -2.27 12.37 -4.70
N ASN A 68 -2.26 13.19 -5.77
CA ASN A 68 -3.07 14.42 -5.88
C ASN A 68 -4.18 14.31 -6.93
N LEU A 69 -4.59 13.09 -7.31
CA LEU A 69 -5.66 12.88 -8.29
C LEU A 69 -6.96 13.53 -7.83
N SER A 70 -7.60 14.29 -8.72
CA SER A 70 -8.88 14.93 -8.45
C SER A 70 -10.03 13.92 -8.41
N GLY A 71 -11.18 14.30 -7.85
CA GLY A 71 -12.36 13.42 -7.79
C GLY A 71 -12.93 13.00 -9.15
N SER A 72 -12.53 13.66 -10.24
CA SER A 72 -12.93 13.35 -11.62
C SER A 72 -11.85 12.60 -12.42
N ALA A 73 -10.71 12.27 -11.79
CA ALA A 73 -9.65 11.52 -12.46
C ALA A 73 -10.15 10.18 -12.98
N SER A 74 -9.81 9.87 -14.23
CA SER A 74 -10.04 8.56 -14.82
C SER A 74 -8.78 7.69 -14.65
N ILE A 75 -8.97 6.54 -14.03
CA ILE A 75 -7.88 5.60 -13.73
C ILE A 75 -8.22 4.26 -14.33
N SER A 76 -7.29 3.66 -15.05
CA SER A 76 -7.42 2.26 -15.45
C SER A 76 -6.09 1.53 -15.35
N ILE A 77 -6.18 0.22 -15.13
CA ILE A 77 -5.07 -0.71 -15.18
C ILE A 77 -5.25 -1.67 -16.35
N GLN A 78 -4.19 -1.91 -17.09
CA GLN A 78 -4.19 -2.82 -18.23
C GLN A 78 -3.00 -3.75 -18.12
N ALA A 79 -3.11 -4.94 -18.71
CA ALA A 79 -2.01 -5.89 -18.78
C ALA A 79 -1.94 -6.56 -20.15
N ASN A 80 -0.71 -6.93 -20.57
CA ASN A 80 -0.47 -7.58 -21.84
C ASN A 80 0.82 -8.44 -21.81
N THR A 81 0.93 -9.34 -22.79
CA THR A 81 2.13 -10.14 -23.02
C THR A 81 3.22 -9.39 -23.81
N ALA A 82 2.86 -8.27 -24.47
CA ALA A 82 3.75 -7.39 -25.20
C ALA A 82 3.44 -5.93 -24.88
N ASP A 83 4.40 -5.03 -25.09
CA ASP A 83 4.22 -3.58 -24.90
C ASP A 83 3.40 -2.95 -26.05
N THR A 84 2.18 -3.47 -26.22
CA THR A 84 1.20 -3.00 -27.21
C THR A 84 -0.16 -2.87 -26.56
N TRP A 85 -0.84 -1.75 -26.77
CA TRP A 85 -1.99 -1.36 -25.96
C TRP A 85 -3.28 -1.06 -26.75
N ALA A 86 -3.27 -1.31 -28.05
CA ALA A 86 -4.49 -1.17 -28.88
C ALA A 86 -5.58 -2.17 -28.46
N THR A 87 -5.16 -3.38 -28.04
CA THR A 87 -6.04 -4.43 -27.52
C THR A 87 -5.32 -5.10 -26.36
N PRO A 88 -5.44 -4.58 -25.12
CA PRO A 88 -4.83 -5.20 -23.96
C PRO A 88 -5.48 -6.55 -23.67
N ALA A 89 -4.68 -7.51 -23.17
CA ALA A 89 -5.17 -8.84 -22.81
C ALA A 89 -6.08 -8.80 -21.59
N ALA A 90 -5.83 -7.87 -20.67
CA ALA A 90 -6.69 -7.59 -19.52
C ALA A 90 -6.78 -6.07 -19.29
N SER A 91 -7.95 -5.60 -18.84
CA SER A 91 -8.20 -4.19 -18.54
C SER A 91 -9.27 -4.04 -17.48
N ALA A 92 -9.08 -3.10 -16.57
CA ALA A 92 -10.06 -2.75 -15.55
C ALA A 92 -10.05 -1.25 -15.26
N ALA A 93 -11.24 -0.67 -15.08
CA ALA A 93 -11.41 0.68 -14.56
C ALA A 93 -11.23 0.66 -13.04
N VAL A 94 -10.50 1.63 -12.50
CA VAL A 94 -10.22 1.78 -11.07
C VAL A 94 -11.01 2.97 -10.56
N THR A 95 -11.81 2.75 -9.52
CA THR A 95 -12.58 3.84 -8.91
C THR A 95 -11.64 4.78 -8.16
N GLN A 96 -11.65 6.05 -8.53
CA GLN A 96 -10.94 7.10 -7.82
C GLN A 96 -11.57 7.32 -6.43
N ARG A 97 -10.73 7.63 -5.47
CA ARG A 97 -11.10 8.05 -4.10
C ARG A 97 -10.00 8.93 -3.52
N ASP A 98 -10.38 9.77 -2.57
CA ASP A 98 -9.38 10.48 -1.78
C ASP A 98 -8.60 9.50 -0.89
N GLY A 99 -7.33 9.80 -0.64
CA GLY A 99 -6.44 8.93 0.13
C GLY A 99 -5.89 7.75 -0.69
N THR A 100 -5.60 6.64 -0.06
CA THR A 100 -5.00 5.48 -0.73
C THR A 100 -6.04 4.70 -1.53
N ILE A 101 -5.81 4.56 -2.84
CA ILE A 101 -6.64 3.77 -3.75
C ILE A 101 -6.15 2.32 -3.71
N VAL A 102 -7.07 1.39 -3.48
CA VAL A 102 -6.82 -0.05 -3.62
C VAL A 102 -7.88 -0.65 -4.55
N TYR A 103 -7.43 -1.40 -5.54
CA TYR A 103 -8.31 -2.12 -6.45
C TYR A 103 -7.91 -3.59 -6.50
N TYR A 104 -8.90 -4.46 -6.34
CA TYR A 104 -8.74 -5.91 -6.43
C TYR A 104 -9.25 -6.40 -7.77
N PHE A 105 -8.45 -7.19 -8.47
CA PHE A 105 -8.85 -7.81 -9.72
C PHE A 105 -9.91 -8.89 -9.45
N THR A 106 -10.78 -9.11 -10.43
CA THR A 106 -11.80 -10.18 -10.36
C THR A 106 -11.20 -11.57 -10.51
N GLU A 107 -10.01 -11.65 -11.09
CA GLU A 107 -9.21 -12.86 -11.31
C GLU A 107 -7.73 -12.52 -11.19
N ASP A 108 -6.88 -13.51 -10.98
CA ASP A 108 -5.43 -13.30 -10.95
C ASP A 108 -4.91 -13.02 -12.36
N TRP A 109 -4.16 -11.94 -12.52
CA TRP A 109 -3.52 -11.56 -13.78
C TRP A 109 -2.06 -12.00 -13.75
N SER A 110 -1.59 -12.61 -14.85
CA SER A 110 -0.20 -13.04 -15.00
C SER A 110 0.32 -12.64 -16.37
N TYR A 111 0.96 -11.47 -16.43
CA TYR A 111 1.43 -10.85 -17.67
C TYR A 111 2.84 -10.28 -17.53
N GLN A 112 3.52 -10.07 -18.66
CA GLN A 112 4.84 -9.44 -18.71
C GLN A 112 4.74 -7.94 -18.49
N TYR A 113 3.72 -7.28 -19.04
CA TYR A 113 3.55 -5.84 -19.00
C TYR A 113 2.27 -5.46 -18.27
N TYR A 114 2.37 -4.44 -17.41
CA TYR A 114 1.22 -3.75 -16.80
C TYR A 114 1.33 -2.28 -17.07
N ARG A 115 0.18 -1.63 -17.36
CA ARG A 115 0.11 -0.20 -17.64
C ARG A 115 -0.96 0.45 -16.75
N TYR A 116 -0.55 1.43 -15.98
CA TYR A 116 -1.47 2.37 -15.35
C TYR A 116 -1.74 3.50 -16.34
N LEU A 117 -3.02 3.77 -16.60
CA LEU A 117 -3.46 4.89 -17.43
C LEU A 117 -4.20 5.87 -16.52
N LEU A 118 -3.74 7.13 -16.53
CA LEU A 118 -4.20 8.21 -15.66
C LEU A 118 -4.57 9.41 -16.53
N ASP A 119 -5.80 9.90 -16.37
CA ASP A 119 -6.26 11.12 -17.05
C ASP A 119 -6.97 12.01 -16.01
N ASP A 120 -6.42 13.19 -15.76
CA ASP A 120 -6.90 14.10 -14.71
C ASP A 120 -6.79 15.58 -15.16
N GLN A 121 -7.52 15.91 -16.22
CA GLN A 121 -7.49 17.24 -16.84
C GLN A 121 -8.01 18.36 -15.93
N THR A 122 -8.68 18.02 -14.85
CA THR A 122 -9.23 18.98 -13.88
C THR A 122 -8.36 19.17 -12.63
N ASN A 123 -7.18 18.55 -12.61
CA ASN A 123 -6.25 18.70 -11.50
C ASN A 123 -5.74 20.14 -11.41
N THR A 124 -5.88 20.74 -10.23
CA THR A 124 -5.54 22.16 -9.99
C THR A 124 -4.04 22.40 -9.81
N ASP A 125 -3.25 21.33 -9.67
CA ASP A 125 -1.80 21.43 -9.51
C ASP A 125 -1.04 21.46 -10.85
N ASP A 126 -1.74 21.36 -11.99
CA ASP A 126 -1.19 21.30 -13.35
C ASP A 126 -0.25 20.09 -13.60
N TYR A 127 -0.21 19.11 -12.70
CA TYR A 127 0.50 17.84 -12.81
C TYR A 127 -0.15 16.74 -11.99
N ILE A 128 0.07 15.50 -12.38
CA ILE A 128 -0.24 14.33 -11.56
C ILE A 128 0.99 13.99 -10.70
N LYS A 129 0.75 13.76 -9.42
CA LYS A 129 1.77 13.34 -8.45
C LYS A 129 1.33 12.04 -7.78
N ILE A 130 2.26 11.09 -7.64
CA ILE A 130 2.03 9.84 -6.90
C ILE A 130 3.29 9.52 -6.10
N GLY A 131 3.13 9.17 -4.82
CA GLY A 131 4.25 8.76 -3.94
C GLY A 131 4.56 7.28 -4.06
N ARG A 132 3.57 6.43 -4.21
CA ARG A 132 3.79 4.99 -4.28
C ARG A 132 2.72 4.31 -5.13
N ILE A 133 3.14 3.38 -5.97
CA ILE A 133 2.25 2.40 -6.59
C ILE A 133 2.66 0.99 -6.16
N SER A 134 1.68 0.09 -6.14
CA SER A 134 1.95 -1.33 -5.90
C SER A 134 1.17 -2.18 -6.89
N LEU A 135 1.82 -3.22 -7.38
CA LEU A 135 1.25 -4.32 -8.12
C LEU A 135 1.65 -5.60 -7.38
N ALA A 136 0.69 -6.38 -6.91
CA ALA A 136 1.00 -7.49 -6.02
C ALA A 136 -0.12 -8.54 -5.94
N GLU A 137 0.20 -9.66 -5.35
CA GLU A 137 -0.77 -10.55 -4.73
C GLU A 137 -0.96 -10.14 -3.27
N TYR A 138 -2.22 -9.95 -2.83
CA TYR A 138 -2.49 -9.71 -1.43
C TYR A 138 -2.50 -11.02 -0.63
N MET A 139 -2.02 -10.96 0.60
CA MET A 139 -2.19 -12.04 1.56
C MET A 139 -3.43 -11.76 2.41
N GLU A 140 -4.37 -12.71 2.45
CA GLU A 140 -5.58 -12.60 3.27
C GLU A 140 -5.50 -13.52 4.49
N PHE A 141 -5.81 -12.94 5.65
CA PHE A 141 -5.95 -13.68 6.91
C PHE A 141 -7.42 -13.99 7.16
N ASP A 142 -7.69 -15.22 7.58
CA ASP A 142 -9.04 -15.67 7.88
C ASP A 142 -9.70 -14.79 8.97
N PRO A 143 -10.83 -14.14 8.66
CA PRO A 143 -11.54 -13.30 9.62
C PRO A 143 -12.12 -14.06 10.83
N GLY A 144 -12.31 -15.38 10.70
CA GLY A 144 -12.83 -16.22 11.80
C GLY A 144 -11.85 -16.40 12.96
N SER A 145 -10.56 -16.06 12.76
CA SER A 145 -9.52 -16.14 13.78
C SER A 145 -9.26 -14.81 14.52
N LEU A 146 -9.95 -13.74 14.14
CA LEU A 146 -9.76 -12.41 14.73
C LEU A 146 -10.57 -12.25 16.00
N SER A 147 -9.92 -11.95 17.12
CA SER A 147 -10.63 -11.62 18.37
C SER A 147 -10.57 -10.16 18.74
N GLU A 148 -9.48 -9.48 18.44
CA GLU A 148 -9.31 -8.10 18.86
C GLU A 148 -8.51 -7.31 17.83
N PHE A 149 -9.04 -6.14 17.48
CA PHE A 149 -8.37 -5.15 16.67
C PHE A 149 -8.47 -3.79 17.35
N VAL A 150 -7.33 -3.18 17.62
CA VAL A 150 -7.23 -1.89 18.30
C VAL A 150 -6.54 -0.89 17.38
N ILE A 151 -7.12 0.30 17.25
CA ILE A 151 -6.51 1.44 16.60
C ILE A 151 -6.19 2.47 17.67
N LYS A 152 -4.93 2.85 17.77
CA LYS A 152 -4.46 3.92 18.64
C LYS A 152 -4.06 5.11 17.79
N ASN A 153 -4.65 6.27 18.02
CA ASN A 153 -4.20 7.53 17.44
C ASN A 153 -3.16 8.16 18.38
N ILE A 154 -1.92 8.15 17.96
CA ILE A 154 -0.79 8.63 18.76
C ILE A 154 -0.38 10.00 18.27
N ARG A 155 -0.15 10.92 19.19
CA ARG A 155 0.41 12.25 18.90
C ARG A 155 1.74 12.40 19.63
N THR A 156 2.71 12.96 18.96
CA THR A 156 4.05 13.23 19.52
C THR A 156 4.18 14.66 20.03
N ASP A 157 3.07 15.26 20.50
CA ASP A 157 3.08 16.60 21.05
C ASP A 157 4.07 16.68 22.23
N ARG A 158 4.88 17.71 22.26
CA ARG A 158 5.77 17.98 23.40
C ARG A 158 5.19 19.10 24.23
N VAL A 159 4.99 18.83 25.50
CA VAL A 159 4.60 19.82 26.49
C VAL A 159 5.73 19.93 27.52
N ALA A 160 6.24 21.11 27.72
CA ALA A 160 7.26 21.39 28.72
C ALA A 160 6.85 22.62 29.54
N ASP A 161 6.90 22.50 30.86
CA ASP A 161 6.75 23.62 31.76
C ASP A 161 8.12 24.27 32.01
N THR A 162 8.18 25.56 31.86
CA THR A 162 9.41 26.31 32.22
C THR A 162 9.45 26.59 33.72
N VAL A 163 10.61 26.89 34.25
CA VAL A 163 10.85 27.25 35.66
C VAL A 163 9.98 28.43 36.12
N MET A 164 9.41 29.21 35.18
CA MET A 164 8.51 30.36 35.46
C MET A 164 7.03 30.03 35.25
N ASN A 165 6.62 28.76 35.27
CA ASN A 165 5.24 28.33 35.04
C ASN A 165 4.67 28.73 33.67
N GLN A 166 5.51 28.91 32.67
CA GLN A 166 5.06 29.07 31.28
C GLN A 166 5.02 27.71 30.59
N MET A 167 3.84 27.37 30.06
CA MET A 167 3.67 26.14 29.29
C MET A 167 4.15 26.35 27.87
N TYR A 168 5.08 25.53 27.45
CA TYR A 168 5.53 25.45 26.06
C TYR A 168 4.93 24.19 25.43
N SER A 169 4.23 24.32 24.32
CA SER A 169 3.69 23.17 23.59
C SER A 169 4.10 23.23 22.14
N ASP A 170 4.79 22.18 21.69
CA ASP A 170 5.06 21.93 20.27
C ASP A 170 4.07 20.89 19.76
N LYS A 171 3.37 21.23 18.65
CA LYS A 171 2.47 20.32 17.99
C LYS A 171 3.27 19.24 17.24
N GLY A 172 3.20 18.02 17.72
CA GLY A 172 3.82 16.88 17.07
C GLY A 172 3.03 16.33 15.89
N VAL A 173 3.62 15.36 15.20
CA VAL A 173 2.97 14.62 14.12
C VAL A 173 2.13 13.49 14.73
N GLY A 174 0.90 13.35 14.27
CA GLY A 174 0.03 12.22 14.61
C GLY A 174 0.27 11.05 13.67
N TYR A 175 0.20 9.83 14.20
CA TYR A 175 0.19 8.60 13.43
C TYR A 175 -0.73 7.57 14.07
N ARG A 176 -1.17 6.59 13.28
CA ARG A 176 -1.98 5.47 13.79
C ARG A 176 -1.11 4.28 14.11
N GLU A 177 -1.43 3.60 15.20
CA GLU A 177 -0.89 2.29 15.56
C GLU A 177 -2.02 1.29 15.52
N PHE A 178 -1.79 0.15 14.92
CA PHE A 178 -2.75 -0.93 14.75
C PHE A 178 -2.26 -2.15 15.51
N GLU A 179 -3.06 -2.68 16.42
CA GLU A 179 -2.76 -3.90 17.14
C GLU A 179 -3.76 -4.98 16.75
N TYR A 180 -3.25 -6.08 16.21
CA TYR A 180 -4.02 -7.27 15.89
C TYR A 180 -3.66 -8.41 16.83
N ARG A 181 -4.66 -8.99 17.47
CA ARG A 181 -4.50 -10.19 18.28
C ARG A 181 -5.25 -11.34 17.65
N PHE A 182 -4.55 -12.43 17.47
CA PHE A 182 -5.05 -13.68 16.90
C PHE A 182 -4.99 -14.76 17.99
N PRO A 183 -6.05 -14.93 18.77
CA PRO A 183 -6.13 -16.04 19.72
C PRO A 183 -6.53 -17.31 18.98
N LYS A 184 -5.87 -18.40 19.26
CA LYS A 184 -6.22 -19.74 18.80
C LYS A 184 -6.39 -19.86 17.27
N THR A 185 -5.42 -19.34 16.54
CA THR A 185 -5.44 -19.38 15.08
C THR A 185 -5.01 -20.73 14.52
N SER A 186 -5.40 -21.02 13.26
CA SER A 186 -4.95 -22.18 12.52
C SER A 186 -3.47 -22.08 12.16
N PHE A 187 -2.83 -23.24 11.91
CA PHE A 187 -1.45 -23.29 11.44
C PHE A 187 -1.23 -22.47 10.15
N THR A 188 -2.22 -22.49 9.24
CA THR A 188 -2.15 -21.73 7.98
C THR A 188 -2.02 -20.21 8.21
N ASN A 189 -2.78 -19.65 9.13
CA ASN A 189 -2.66 -18.21 9.45
C ASN A 189 -1.36 -17.89 10.18
N PHE A 190 -0.89 -18.81 11.02
CA PHE A 190 0.39 -18.70 11.69
C PHE A 190 1.55 -18.65 10.68
N ASP A 191 1.55 -19.54 9.71
CA ASP A 191 2.56 -19.60 8.65
C ASP A 191 2.56 -18.30 7.80
N LYS A 192 1.38 -17.74 7.51
CA LYS A 192 1.25 -16.44 6.84
C LYS A 192 1.89 -15.31 7.65
N VAL A 193 1.71 -15.28 8.97
CA VAL A 193 2.32 -14.25 9.83
C VAL A 193 3.84 -14.37 9.83
N ARG A 194 4.37 -15.59 9.92
CA ARG A 194 5.81 -15.82 9.82
C ARG A 194 6.35 -15.38 8.46
N THR A 195 5.69 -15.77 7.38
CA THR A 195 6.08 -15.34 6.02
C THR A 195 6.10 -13.83 5.89
N LEU A 196 5.09 -13.14 6.43
CA LEU A 196 5.07 -11.67 6.46
C LEU A 196 6.26 -11.14 7.26
N TRP A 197 6.46 -11.63 8.49
CA TRP A 197 7.54 -11.21 9.38
C TRP A 197 8.93 -11.43 8.75
N ASP A 198 9.17 -12.61 8.21
CA ASP A 198 10.45 -12.96 7.59
C ASP A 198 10.75 -12.11 6.35
N THR A 199 9.70 -11.66 5.64
CA THR A 199 9.85 -10.86 4.42
C THR A 199 10.04 -9.38 4.69
N VAL A 200 9.28 -8.82 5.64
CA VAL A 200 9.27 -7.35 5.85
C VAL A 200 10.07 -6.92 7.08
N GLY A 201 10.20 -7.79 8.09
CA GLY A 201 10.81 -7.41 9.38
C GLY A 201 10.19 -6.13 9.93
N THR A 202 10.98 -5.37 10.70
CA THR A 202 10.55 -4.05 11.23
C THR A 202 10.93 -2.88 10.34
N TRP A 203 11.59 -3.12 9.20
CA TRP A 203 12.19 -2.07 8.37
C TRP A 203 11.42 -1.79 7.07
N LYS A 204 10.81 -2.83 6.44
CA LYS A 204 10.13 -2.70 5.16
C LYS A 204 8.65 -2.37 5.35
N PRO A 205 8.17 -1.22 4.89
CA PRO A 205 6.74 -0.91 4.94
C PRO A 205 5.92 -1.74 3.96
N PHE A 206 4.64 -1.87 4.27
CA PHE A 206 3.66 -2.56 3.43
C PHE A 206 2.27 -1.93 3.58
N PHE A 207 1.35 -2.25 2.64
CA PHE A 207 -0.02 -1.79 2.75
C PHE A 207 -0.85 -2.78 3.57
N PHE A 208 -1.61 -2.21 4.49
CA PHE A 208 -2.49 -2.91 5.39
C PHE A 208 -3.93 -2.45 5.20
N MET A 209 -4.85 -3.41 5.11
CA MET A 209 -6.30 -3.17 4.96
C MET A 209 -7.07 -4.02 5.92
N ASN A 210 -7.92 -3.38 6.71
CA ASN A 210 -8.85 -4.12 7.57
C ASN A 210 -10.13 -4.44 6.78
N PHE A 211 -10.30 -5.70 6.43
CA PHE A 211 -11.51 -6.23 5.78
C PHE A 211 -12.50 -6.76 6.82
N SER A 212 -13.08 -5.88 7.58
CA SER A 212 -14.25 -6.23 8.38
C SER A 212 -15.46 -5.58 7.71
N THR A 213 -16.50 -6.34 7.44
CA THR A 213 -17.80 -5.81 7.02
C THR A 213 -18.40 -4.82 8.02
N ARG A 214 -17.84 -4.76 9.22
CA ARG A 214 -18.22 -3.82 10.29
C ARG A 214 -17.40 -2.52 10.28
N PHE A 215 -16.28 -2.45 9.57
CA PHE A 215 -15.34 -1.33 9.57
C PHE A 215 -14.92 -0.95 8.15
N THR A 216 -15.91 -0.73 7.28
CA THR A 216 -15.69 -0.31 5.89
C THR A 216 -15.05 1.07 5.75
N GLU A 217 -14.98 1.83 6.85
CA GLU A 217 -14.49 3.21 6.89
C GLU A 217 -12.99 3.33 7.21
N ILE A 218 -12.30 2.20 7.51
CA ILE A 218 -10.86 2.27 7.80
C ILE A 218 -10.11 2.33 6.48
N GLU A 219 -9.52 3.49 6.22
CA GLU A 219 -8.67 3.69 5.06
C GLU A 219 -7.48 2.72 5.07
N PRO A 220 -7.08 2.22 3.88
CA PRO A 220 -5.84 1.49 3.74
C PRO A 220 -4.67 2.29 4.30
N ALA A 221 -3.83 1.65 5.09
CA ALA A 221 -2.71 2.30 5.72
C ALA A 221 -1.37 1.75 5.19
N TYR A 222 -0.40 2.63 5.02
CA TYR A 222 0.98 2.24 4.76
C TYR A 222 1.68 2.12 6.10
N VAL A 223 2.08 0.90 6.45
CA VAL A 223 2.54 0.57 7.81
C VAL A 223 3.84 -0.21 7.78
N ARG A 224 4.56 -0.21 8.89
CA ARG A 224 5.63 -1.17 9.19
C ARG A 224 5.28 -1.95 10.44
N LEU A 225 5.86 -3.12 10.59
CA LEU A 225 5.77 -3.85 11.87
C LEU A 225 6.54 -3.07 12.95
N ASP A 226 5.97 -3.00 14.14
CA ASP A 226 6.56 -2.32 15.29
C ASP A 226 6.71 -3.31 16.46
N GLY A 227 7.95 -3.51 16.91
CA GLY A 227 8.30 -4.49 17.94
C GLY A 227 8.52 -5.92 17.41
N ASP A 228 8.70 -6.85 18.32
CA ASP A 228 8.99 -8.25 18.03
C ASP A 228 7.72 -9.06 17.80
N LEU A 229 7.80 -10.08 16.96
CA LEU A 229 6.73 -11.07 16.81
C LEU A 229 6.72 -11.96 18.06
N THR A 230 5.66 -11.86 18.85
CA THR A 230 5.48 -12.74 20.01
C THR A 230 4.56 -13.89 19.63
N GLU A 231 5.09 -15.10 19.72
CA GLU A 231 4.38 -16.34 19.45
C GLU A 231 4.12 -17.08 20.76
N ARG A 232 2.90 -17.58 20.95
CA ARG A 232 2.53 -18.40 22.11
C ARG A 232 1.77 -19.63 21.65
N ILE A 233 2.19 -20.79 22.11
CA ILE A 233 1.46 -22.05 21.93
C ILE A 233 0.49 -22.17 23.10
N SER A 234 -0.82 -22.06 22.84
CA SER A 234 -1.84 -22.09 23.89
C SER A 234 -2.44 -23.47 24.14
N ASP A 235 -2.43 -24.36 23.13
CA ASP A 235 -2.97 -25.72 23.18
C ASP A 235 -2.43 -26.58 22.04
N HIS A 236 -2.70 -27.91 22.05
CA HIS A 236 -2.30 -28.83 21.00
C HIS A 236 -2.75 -28.40 19.60
N LEU A 237 -2.03 -27.61 18.85
CA LEU A 237 -2.30 -27.10 17.50
C LEU A 237 -2.95 -25.70 17.44
N ARG A 238 -2.95 -24.91 18.49
CA ARG A 238 -3.46 -23.54 18.46
C ARG A 238 -2.37 -22.55 18.85
N TRP A 239 -2.21 -21.54 18.00
CA TRP A 239 -1.21 -20.51 18.14
C TRP A 239 -1.88 -19.19 18.48
N GLU A 240 -1.29 -18.46 19.38
CA GLU A 240 -1.64 -17.08 19.70
C GLU A 240 -0.51 -16.18 19.26
N TYR A 241 -0.82 -15.11 18.60
CA TYR A 241 0.16 -14.07 18.26
C TYR A 241 -0.50 -12.69 18.20
N SER A 242 0.31 -11.67 18.37
CA SER A 242 -0.09 -10.29 18.15
C SER A 242 0.86 -9.62 17.16
N LEU A 243 0.28 -8.80 16.29
CA LEU A 243 1.00 -7.93 15.36
C LEU A 243 0.72 -6.50 15.77
N THR A 244 1.77 -5.75 16.04
CA THR A 244 1.70 -4.30 16.18
C THR A 244 2.27 -3.68 14.91
N MET A 245 1.50 -2.76 14.34
CA MET A 245 1.87 -2.05 13.11
C MET A 245 1.77 -0.56 13.35
N ARG A 246 2.75 0.18 12.87
CA ARG A 246 2.80 1.63 12.95
C ARG A 246 2.69 2.24 11.57
N GLU A 247 1.81 3.21 11.42
CA GLU A 247 1.68 3.99 10.19
C GLU A 247 2.96 4.78 9.92
N VAL A 248 3.38 4.78 8.65
CA VAL A 248 4.51 5.55 8.13
C VAL A 248 4.01 6.44 7.00
N GLY A 249 4.28 7.75 7.10
CA GLY A 249 3.86 8.77 6.14
C GLY A 249 5.04 9.64 5.75
#